data_71e2918b4da9be0b7edc8549cd5eabcd
#
_entry.id   71e2918b4da9be0b7edc8549cd5eabcd
#
_cell.length_a   1.000
_cell.length_b   1.000
_cell.length_c   1.000
_cell.angle_alpha   90.00
_cell.angle_beta   90.00
_cell.angle_gamma   90.00
#
_symmetry.space_group_name_H-M   'P 1'
#
loop_
_entity.id
_entity.type
_entity.pdbx_description
1 polymer ?
#
loop_
_entity_poly.entity_id
_entity_poly.type
_entity_poly.pdbx_seq_one_letter_code
_entity_poly.pdbx_strand_id
1 'polypeptide(L)'
;MAQEMILVLDFGGQYNQLIARRVREQNVYSEVRPHTTSIEEIKALNPKGIILTGGPSTVYEEDAPKCSPELFKLGIPVLGICYGAQLMNYLLGGEVKAAPVREYGHTDVMVDTDAKLFKDISPKTVCWMSHTVYIATPAPGFRITAHTEVCPVAAAENVEEGLYCVQFHPEVVHTVEGTKMLANFVKDVCKCKCEWKMDSFVETSIKEIREKVGTGRVLCALSGGVDSSVAAVLLSKAVGKQLTCVFVDHGLLRKNEGDEVEAVFGPEGPYDLNFIRVNAQERFYSKLAGVEDPETKRKIIVEEFIRVFEEEAKKVGAVDFLVQGTIYPDVIESGLGKSAVIKSHHNVGGLPDYVDFKEIIEPLRLLFKDEVRKAGLELGIPENLVFRQPFPGPGLAIRIIGEVTAEKVKLVQDADAIFRREMQLAGFDKYANQYFVALTNVRSVGCMGDERTYDYACLLRAVTTTDFMTAEAAELPWSLIGKVTNRIVNEVKGISRVFYDCTGKPPATIELE
;
A
#
# COMPACT_ATOMS: atom_id res chain seq x y z
N MET A 1 10.77 -10.83 -24.34
CA MET A 1 9.69 -11.86 -24.32
C MET A 1 8.50 -11.23 -23.64
N ALA A 2 7.26 -11.50 -24.08
CA ALA A 2 6.08 -10.98 -23.38
C ALA A 2 6.08 -11.55 -21.95
N GLN A 3 5.90 -10.68 -20.97
CA GLN A 3 5.89 -11.02 -19.55
C GLN A 3 4.67 -11.90 -19.24
N GLU A 4 4.90 -13.05 -18.59
CA GLU A 4 3.79 -13.90 -18.14
C GLU A 4 2.98 -13.17 -17.07
N MET A 5 1.65 -13.21 -17.17
CA MET A 5 0.77 -12.52 -16.24
C MET A 5 -0.48 -13.32 -15.88
N ILE A 6 -0.99 -13.06 -14.67
CA ILE A 6 -2.33 -13.44 -14.24
C ILE A 6 -3.21 -12.20 -14.27
N LEU A 7 -4.34 -12.28 -14.96
CA LEU A 7 -5.34 -11.22 -15.00
C LEU A 7 -6.32 -11.39 -13.82
N VAL A 8 -6.50 -10.36 -13.04
CA VAL A 8 -7.47 -10.32 -11.93
C VAL A 8 -8.64 -9.41 -12.36
N LEU A 9 -9.82 -9.98 -12.52
CA LEU A 9 -11.04 -9.23 -12.86
C LEU A 9 -11.77 -8.84 -11.58
N ASP A 10 -11.91 -7.53 -11.38
CA ASP A 10 -12.49 -6.93 -10.19
C ASP A 10 -14.02 -6.83 -10.28
N PHE A 11 -14.71 -7.48 -9.34
CA PHE A 11 -16.17 -7.45 -9.18
C PHE A 11 -16.62 -6.56 -8.00
N GLY A 12 -15.76 -5.66 -7.53
CA GLY A 12 -16.05 -4.73 -6.43
C GLY A 12 -15.76 -5.30 -5.04
N GLY A 13 -15.02 -6.39 -4.95
CA GLY A 13 -14.61 -6.98 -3.67
C GLY A 13 -13.53 -6.17 -2.96
N GLN A 14 -13.48 -6.28 -1.63
CA GLN A 14 -12.50 -5.59 -0.79
C GLN A 14 -11.07 -6.12 -0.97
N TYR A 15 -10.90 -7.34 -1.47
CA TYR A 15 -9.61 -8.05 -1.49
C TYR A 15 -8.98 -8.18 -2.88
N ASN A 16 -9.44 -7.42 -3.88
CA ASN A 16 -8.92 -7.46 -5.25
C ASN A 16 -7.41 -7.20 -5.33
N GLN A 17 -6.93 -6.16 -4.64
CA GLN A 17 -5.51 -5.83 -4.57
C GLN A 17 -4.72 -6.92 -3.84
N LEU A 18 -5.31 -7.53 -2.80
CA LEU A 18 -4.67 -8.60 -2.05
C LEU A 18 -4.48 -9.86 -2.90
N ILE A 19 -5.49 -10.22 -3.71
CA ILE A 19 -5.38 -11.34 -4.68
C ILE A 19 -4.21 -11.08 -5.63
N ALA A 20 -4.15 -9.89 -6.25
CA ALA A 20 -3.07 -9.52 -7.16
C ALA A 20 -1.70 -9.60 -6.47
N ARG A 21 -1.59 -9.11 -5.24
CA ARG A 21 -0.37 -9.18 -4.43
C ARG A 21 0.05 -10.63 -4.13
N ARG A 22 -0.90 -11.51 -3.77
CA ARG A 22 -0.61 -12.93 -3.52
C ARG A 22 -0.06 -13.65 -4.76
N VAL A 23 -0.54 -13.29 -5.95
CA VAL A 23 0.04 -13.76 -7.22
C VAL A 23 1.48 -13.27 -7.39
N ARG A 24 1.74 -11.97 -7.12
CA ARG A 24 3.09 -11.39 -7.16
C ARG A 24 4.07 -12.04 -6.19
N GLU A 25 3.61 -12.44 -5.03
CA GLU A 25 4.40 -13.21 -4.05
C GLU A 25 4.85 -14.58 -4.59
N GLN A 26 4.19 -15.10 -5.65
CA GLN A 26 4.63 -16.29 -6.39
C GLN A 26 5.61 -15.98 -7.52
N ASN A 27 6.14 -14.75 -7.60
CA ASN A 27 7.01 -14.24 -8.66
C ASN A 27 6.34 -14.27 -10.06
N VAL A 28 5.05 -14.00 -10.12
CA VAL A 28 4.30 -13.84 -11.38
C VAL A 28 3.66 -12.46 -11.41
N TYR A 29 3.80 -11.76 -12.52
CA TYR A 29 3.14 -10.47 -12.72
C TYR A 29 1.62 -10.63 -12.70
N SER A 30 0.92 -9.69 -12.09
CA SER A 30 -0.53 -9.65 -12.06
C SER A 30 -1.04 -8.26 -12.37
N GLU A 31 -2.18 -8.17 -13.02
CA GLU A 31 -2.85 -6.92 -13.33
C GLU A 31 -4.32 -6.99 -12.94
N VAL A 32 -4.81 -5.96 -12.23
CA VAL A 32 -6.23 -5.84 -11.89
C VAL A 32 -6.93 -5.05 -12.98
N ARG A 33 -8.03 -5.56 -13.51
CA ARG A 33 -8.89 -4.90 -14.49
C ARG A 33 -10.35 -4.98 -14.05
N PRO A 34 -11.21 -4.05 -14.46
CA PRO A 34 -12.64 -4.13 -14.16
C PRO A 34 -13.27 -5.35 -14.84
N HIS A 35 -14.33 -5.89 -14.22
CA HIS A 35 -15.11 -7.02 -14.77
C HIS A 35 -15.68 -6.75 -16.15
N THR A 36 -15.78 -5.49 -16.57
CA THR A 36 -16.24 -5.05 -17.90
C THR A 36 -15.18 -5.14 -19.00
N THR A 37 -13.97 -5.59 -18.69
CA THR A 37 -12.89 -5.77 -19.68
C THR A 37 -13.36 -6.70 -20.80
N SER A 38 -13.25 -6.23 -22.04
CA SER A 38 -13.73 -6.97 -23.21
C SER A 38 -12.91 -8.23 -23.49
N ILE A 39 -13.53 -9.19 -24.18
CA ILE A 39 -12.85 -10.44 -24.59
C ILE A 39 -11.66 -10.14 -25.51
N GLU A 40 -11.77 -9.14 -26.37
CA GLU A 40 -10.72 -8.66 -27.27
C GLU A 40 -9.50 -8.14 -26.47
N GLU A 41 -9.75 -7.33 -25.44
CA GLU A 41 -8.70 -6.84 -24.56
C GLU A 41 -8.03 -7.98 -23.79
N ILE A 42 -8.81 -8.93 -23.26
CA ILE A 42 -8.27 -10.11 -22.55
C ILE A 42 -7.37 -10.94 -23.49
N LYS A 43 -7.81 -11.17 -24.75
CA LYS A 43 -7.01 -11.86 -25.75
C LYS A 43 -5.71 -11.11 -26.09
N ALA A 44 -5.79 -9.78 -26.19
CA ALA A 44 -4.61 -8.94 -26.46
C ALA A 44 -3.59 -8.97 -25.32
N LEU A 45 -4.06 -9.03 -24.05
CA LEU A 45 -3.22 -9.19 -22.88
C LEU A 45 -2.57 -10.58 -22.79
N ASN A 46 -3.19 -11.59 -23.38
CA ASN A 46 -2.73 -12.98 -23.42
C ASN A 46 -2.29 -13.52 -22.03
N PRO A 47 -3.15 -13.45 -20.98
CA PRO A 47 -2.80 -13.89 -19.65
C PRO A 47 -2.64 -15.41 -19.59
N LYS A 48 -1.79 -15.90 -18.67
CA LYS A 48 -1.61 -17.32 -18.38
C LYS A 48 -2.76 -17.90 -17.55
N GLY A 49 -3.47 -17.06 -16.83
CA GLY A 49 -4.64 -17.41 -16.03
C GLY A 49 -5.46 -16.19 -15.71
N ILE A 50 -6.71 -16.40 -15.31
CA ILE A 50 -7.65 -15.34 -14.92
C ILE A 50 -8.19 -15.66 -13.54
N ILE A 51 -8.26 -14.66 -12.67
CA ILE A 51 -8.90 -14.77 -11.34
C ILE A 51 -10.10 -13.82 -11.31
N LEU A 52 -11.28 -14.34 -10.98
CA LEU A 52 -12.49 -13.58 -10.73
C LEU A 52 -12.58 -13.32 -9.22
N THR A 53 -12.63 -12.06 -8.82
CA THR A 53 -12.61 -11.69 -7.38
C THR A 53 -13.94 -11.94 -6.69
N GLY A 54 -13.95 -11.80 -5.37
CA GLY A 54 -15.18 -11.62 -4.61
C GLY A 54 -15.89 -10.31 -4.97
N GLY A 55 -17.10 -10.13 -4.47
CA GLY A 55 -17.90 -8.93 -4.68
C GLY A 55 -19.03 -8.82 -3.65
N PRO A 56 -19.60 -7.63 -3.44
CA PRO A 56 -20.65 -7.40 -2.44
C PRO A 56 -22.04 -7.84 -2.90
N SER A 57 -22.24 -8.06 -4.21
CA SER A 57 -23.54 -8.35 -4.82
C SER A 57 -23.90 -9.84 -4.79
N THR A 58 -25.15 -10.16 -5.06
CA THR A 58 -25.57 -11.52 -5.38
C THR A 58 -25.78 -11.67 -6.90
N VAL A 59 -25.54 -12.86 -7.44
CA VAL A 59 -25.61 -13.11 -8.90
C VAL A 59 -27.01 -12.88 -9.50
N TYR A 60 -28.03 -12.79 -8.67
CA TYR A 60 -29.44 -12.59 -9.07
C TYR A 60 -29.85 -11.12 -9.12
N GLU A 61 -29.08 -10.22 -8.55
CA GLU A 61 -29.38 -8.78 -8.64
C GLU A 61 -29.27 -8.30 -10.09
N GLU A 62 -30.18 -7.42 -10.49
CA GLU A 62 -30.24 -6.92 -11.85
C GLU A 62 -28.96 -6.16 -12.22
N ASP A 63 -28.47 -5.36 -11.29
CA ASP A 63 -27.26 -4.55 -11.44
C ASP A 63 -25.96 -5.28 -10.98
N ALA A 64 -26.04 -6.60 -10.71
CA ALA A 64 -24.87 -7.35 -10.30
C ALA A 64 -23.76 -7.30 -11.36
N PRO A 65 -22.50 -7.10 -10.96
CA PRO A 65 -21.38 -7.09 -11.89
C PRO A 65 -21.22 -8.47 -12.55
N LYS A 66 -21.21 -8.51 -13.89
CA LYS A 66 -21.13 -9.75 -14.67
C LYS A 66 -20.00 -9.65 -15.69
N CYS A 67 -19.41 -10.77 -16.07
CA CYS A 67 -18.50 -10.88 -17.21
C CYS A 67 -19.17 -11.65 -18.36
N SER A 68 -18.58 -11.60 -19.54
CA SER A 68 -19.05 -12.39 -20.67
C SER A 68 -18.86 -13.89 -20.42
N PRO A 69 -19.87 -14.76 -20.66
CA PRO A 69 -19.70 -16.21 -20.59
C PRO A 69 -18.64 -16.77 -21.58
N GLU A 70 -18.31 -16.01 -22.62
CA GLU A 70 -17.26 -16.37 -23.58
C GLU A 70 -15.87 -16.44 -22.94
N LEU A 71 -15.69 -15.75 -21.79
CA LEU A 71 -14.46 -15.80 -21.02
C LEU A 71 -14.07 -17.24 -20.65
N PHE A 72 -15.04 -18.07 -20.28
CA PHE A 72 -14.80 -19.46 -19.88
C PHE A 72 -14.48 -20.39 -21.07
N LYS A 73 -14.60 -19.91 -22.30
CA LYS A 73 -14.30 -20.65 -23.54
C LYS A 73 -12.97 -20.25 -24.18
N LEU A 74 -12.21 -19.35 -23.53
CA LEU A 74 -10.93 -18.88 -24.06
C LEU A 74 -9.80 -19.91 -24.01
N GLY A 75 -9.98 -21.04 -23.30
CA GLY A 75 -8.93 -22.01 -23.07
C GLY A 75 -7.83 -21.51 -22.09
N ILE A 76 -8.12 -20.42 -21.38
CA ILE A 76 -7.25 -19.85 -20.34
C ILE A 76 -7.77 -20.34 -19.00
N PRO A 77 -6.94 -20.88 -18.09
CA PRO A 77 -7.38 -21.30 -16.77
C PRO A 77 -8.04 -20.16 -15.99
N VAL A 78 -9.20 -20.44 -15.35
CA VAL A 78 -9.96 -19.46 -14.57
C VAL A 78 -10.16 -19.95 -13.15
N LEU A 79 -9.87 -19.09 -12.16
CA LEU A 79 -10.19 -19.30 -10.74
C LEU A 79 -11.24 -18.28 -10.30
N GLY A 80 -12.42 -18.75 -9.90
CA GLY A 80 -13.43 -17.92 -9.24
C GLY A 80 -13.28 -17.95 -7.72
N ILE A 81 -13.29 -16.78 -7.07
CA ILE A 81 -13.23 -16.63 -5.61
C ILE A 81 -14.52 -16.00 -5.12
N CYS A 82 -15.20 -16.63 -4.15
CA CYS A 82 -16.42 -16.15 -3.50
C CYS A 82 -17.50 -15.75 -4.53
N TYR A 83 -17.78 -14.46 -4.73
CA TYR A 83 -18.72 -14.02 -5.77
C TYR A 83 -18.32 -14.50 -7.17
N GLY A 84 -17.03 -14.46 -7.52
CA GLY A 84 -16.53 -14.96 -8.80
C GLY A 84 -16.78 -16.46 -9.01
N ALA A 85 -16.72 -17.25 -7.94
CA ALA A 85 -17.08 -18.67 -7.95
C ALA A 85 -18.58 -18.88 -8.22
N GLN A 86 -19.42 -18.09 -7.53
CA GLN A 86 -20.88 -18.12 -7.70
C GLN A 86 -21.27 -17.68 -9.12
N LEU A 87 -20.68 -16.60 -9.61
CA LEU A 87 -20.94 -16.07 -10.97
C LEU A 87 -20.56 -17.10 -12.05
N MET A 88 -19.38 -17.71 -11.94
CA MET A 88 -18.94 -18.77 -12.86
C MET A 88 -19.95 -19.91 -12.89
N ASN A 89 -20.34 -20.45 -11.76
CA ASN A 89 -21.31 -21.53 -11.69
C ASN A 89 -22.68 -21.12 -12.23
N TYR A 90 -23.16 -19.94 -11.88
CA TYR A 90 -24.43 -19.41 -12.38
C TYR A 90 -24.46 -19.29 -13.91
N LEU A 91 -23.41 -18.72 -14.51
CA LEU A 91 -23.31 -18.52 -15.96
C LEU A 91 -23.15 -19.83 -16.74
N LEU A 92 -22.61 -20.87 -16.09
CA LEU A 92 -22.39 -22.19 -16.70
C LEU A 92 -23.51 -23.20 -16.37
N GLY A 93 -24.62 -22.76 -15.76
CA GLY A 93 -25.80 -23.58 -15.51
C GLY A 93 -25.81 -24.32 -14.19
N GLY A 94 -24.97 -23.97 -13.25
CA GLY A 94 -25.06 -24.38 -11.85
C GLY A 94 -26.14 -23.61 -11.09
N GLU A 95 -26.43 -24.03 -9.87
CA GLU A 95 -27.43 -23.43 -9.01
C GLU A 95 -26.81 -22.74 -7.82
N VAL A 96 -27.11 -21.45 -7.66
CA VAL A 96 -26.68 -20.61 -6.54
C VAL A 96 -27.91 -20.30 -5.68
N LYS A 97 -27.81 -20.34 -4.38
CA LYS A 97 -28.96 -20.14 -3.44
C LYS A 97 -28.52 -19.32 -2.22
N ALA A 98 -29.50 -18.71 -1.55
CA ALA A 98 -29.30 -18.17 -0.22
C ALA A 98 -28.95 -19.32 0.75
N ALA A 99 -27.91 -19.13 1.53
CA ALA A 99 -27.50 -20.12 2.52
C ALA A 99 -28.52 -20.21 3.67
N PRO A 100 -28.88 -21.42 4.13
CA PRO A 100 -29.76 -21.56 5.26
C PRO A 100 -29.13 -20.99 6.54
N VAL A 101 -27.83 -21.07 6.65
CA VAL A 101 -27.03 -20.46 7.71
C VAL A 101 -25.88 -19.70 7.05
N ARG A 102 -25.67 -18.47 7.47
CA ARG A 102 -24.55 -17.61 6.97
C ARG A 102 -23.23 -18.13 7.53
N GLU A 103 -22.18 -18.11 6.72
CA GLU A 103 -20.83 -18.43 7.18
C GLU A 103 -19.96 -17.17 7.13
N TYR A 104 -19.50 -16.72 8.30
CA TYR A 104 -18.57 -15.61 8.44
C TYR A 104 -17.46 -15.99 9.42
N GLY A 105 -16.22 -15.74 9.02
CA GLY A 105 -15.06 -15.97 9.86
C GLY A 105 -14.34 -17.30 9.57
N HIS A 106 -13.64 -17.80 10.58
CA HIS A 106 -12.87 -19.03 10.51
C HIS A 106 -13.81 -20.24 10.44
N THR A 107 -13.67 -21.04 9.39
CA THR A 107 -14.49 -22.23 9.15
C THR A 107 -13.60 -23.40 8.78
N ASP A 108 -13.87 -24.57 9.41
CA ASP A 108 -13.22 -25.83 9.06
C ASP A 108 -13.72 -26.29 7.69
N VAL A 109 -12.80 -26.54 6.77
CA VAL A 109 -13.09 -26.99 5.41
C VAL A 109 -12.42 -28.34 5.17
N MET A 110 -13.20 -29.31 4.71
CA MET A 110 -12.70 -30.62 4.25
C MET A 110 -12.38 -30.51 2.77
N VAL A 111 -11.15 -30.88 2.38
CA VAL A 111 -10.66 -30.77 1.01
C VAL A 111 -10.28 -32.14 0.45
N ASP A 112 -10.49 -32.33 -0.85
CA ASP A 112 -9.97 -33.46 -1.62
C ASP A 112 -8.53 -33.11 -2.04
N THR A 113 -7.57 -33.79 -1.45
CA THR A 113 -6.12 -33.57 -1.69
C THR A 113 -5.65 -33.98 -3.07
N ASP A 114 -6.46 -34.74 -3.83
CA ASP A 114 -6.16 -35.09 -5.23
C ASP A 114 -6.56 -33.98 -6.21
N ALA A 115 -7.31 -32.97 -5.74
CA ALA A 115 -7.69 -31.83 -6.56
C ALA A 115 -6.52 -30.89 -6.81
N LYS A 116 -6.51 -30.25 -7.98
CA LYS A 116 -5.37 -29.41 -8.43
C LYS A 116 -5.01 -28.29 -7.48
N LEU A 117 -6.03 -27.59 -6.93
CA LEU A 117 -5.81 -26.48 -5.99
C LEU A 117 -5.33 -26.96 -4.63
N PHE A 118 -5.66 -28.19 -4.24
CA PHE A 118 -5.42 -28.72 -2.90
C PHE A 118 -4.23 -29.68 -2.80
N LYS A 119 -3.43 -29.74 -3.83
CA LYS A 119 -2.17 -30.48 -3.81
C LYS A 119 -1.30 -30.04 -2.63
N ASP A 120 -0.87 -31.01 -1.84
CA ASP A 120 -0.07 -30.79 -0.61
C ASP A 120 -0.75 -29.90 0.45
N ILE A 121 -2.08 -29.78 0.42
CA ILE A 121 -2.89 -29.12 1.45
C ILE A 121 -3.37 -30.18 2.45
N SER A 122 -3.55 -29.78 3.71
CA SER A 122 -4.09 -30.67 4.75
C SER A 122 -5.53 -31.09 4.43
N PRO A 123 -5.92 -32.36 4.59
CA PRO A 123 -7.29 -32.83 4.27
C PRO A 123 -8.40 -32.07 5.01
N LYS A 124 -8.07 -31.50 6.17
CA LYS A 124 -8.88 -30.55 6.93
C LYS A 124 -8.05 -29.30 7.18
N THR A 125 -8.55 -28.16 6.74
CA THR A 125 -7.88 -26.87 6.91
C THR A 125 -8.86 -25.80 7.36
N VAL A 126 -8.37 -24.64 7.82
CA VAL A 126 -9.20 -23.51 8.22
C VAL A 126 -9.18 -22.46 7.13
N CYS A 127 -10.38 -22.07 6.68
CA CYS A 127 -10.55 -21.03 5.66
C CYS A 127 -11.40 -19.88 6.19
N TRP A 128 -11.23 -18.69 5.60
CA TRP A 128 -12.06 -17.53 5.88
C TRP A 128 -13.27 -17.52 4.97
N MET A 129 -14.45 -17.71 5.57
CA MET A 129 -15.74 -17.59 4.89
C MET A 129 -16.32 -16.18 5.08
N SER A 130 -16.99 -15.68 4.06
CA SER A 130 -17.72 -14.40 4.10
C SER A 130 -18.83 -14.42 3.07
N HIS A 131 -19.90 -15.18 3.33
CA HIS A 131 -20.99 -15.29 2.37
C HIS A 131 -22.37 -15.54 3.00
N THR A 132 -23.40 -15.05 2.31
CA THR A 132 -24.82 -15.31 2.59
C THR A 132 -25.46 -16.16 1.50
N VAL A 133 -24.78 -16.35 0.38
CA VAL A 133 -25.18 -17.08 -0.82
C VAL A 133 -24.11 -18.10 -1.13
N TYR A 134 -24.48 -19.30 -1.57
CA TYR A 134 -23.56 -20.40 -1.84
C TYR A 134 -23.94 -21.15 -3.12
N ILE A 135 -23.00 -21.89 -3.66
CA ILE A 135 -23.23 -22.80 -4.78
C ILE A 135 -23.92 -24.05 -4.23
N ALA A 136 -25.23 -24.22 -4.53
CA ALA A 136 -26.02 -25.37 -4.08
C ALA A 136 -25.77 -26.60 -4.96
N THR A 137 -25.64 -26.38 -6.28
CA THR A 137 -25.32 -27.42 -7.26
C THR A 137 -24.27 -26.88 -8.21
N PRO A 138 -23.10 -27.53 -8.34
CA PRO A 138 -22.08 -27.05 -9.25
C PRO A 138 -22.55 -27.15 -10.71
N ALA A 139 -21.96 -26.35 -11.59
CA ALA A 139 -22.24 -26.38 -13.02
C ALA A 139 -21.88 -27.74 -13.62
N PRO A 140 -22.53 -28.15 -14.73
CA PRO A 140 -22.21 -29.39 -15.41
C PRO A 140 -20.71 -29.54 -15.72
N GLY A 141 -20.14 -30.71 -15.47
CA GLY A 141 -18.72 -31.00 -15.66
C GLY A 141 -17.82 -30.66 -14.49
N PHE A 142 -18.33 -30.00 -13.46
CA PHE A 142 -17.56 -29.71 -12.24
C PHE A 142 -17.61 -30.86 -11.23
N ARG A 143 -16.47 -31.16 -10.62
CA ARG A 143 -16.32 -32.05 -9.47
C ARG A 143 -16.17 -31.21 -8.20
N ILE A 144 -16.92 -31.56 -7.16
CA ILE A 144 -16.77 -30.94 -5.83
C ILE A 144 -15.42 -31.37 -5.24
N THR A 145 -14.64 -30.42 -4.76
CA THR A 145 -13.30 -30.66 -4.22
C THR A 145 -13.13 -30.17 -2.78
N ALA A 146 -14.10 -29.41 -2.25
CA ALA A 146 -14.16 -29.07 -0.83
C ALA A 146 -15.60 -28.81 -0.37
N HIS A 147 -15.84 -29.02 0.93
CA HIS A 147 -17.13 -28.74 1.58
C HIS A 147 -16.93 -28.35 3.05
N THR A 148 -17.93 -27.69 3.62
CA THR A 148 -18.09 -27.48 5.05
C THR A 148 -19.32 -28.23 5.54
N GLU A 149 -19.67 -28.11 6.81
CA GLU A 149 -20.95 -28.66 7.35
C GLU A 149 -22.17 -27.98 6.72
N VAL A 150 -22.04 -26.72 6.30
CA VAL A 150 -23.14 -25.88 5.80
C VAL A 150 -23.06 -25.63 4.30
N CYS A 151 -21.84 -25.46 3.76
CA CYS A 151 -21.60 -25.20 2.37
C CYS A 151 -21.17 -26.48 1.63
N PRO A 152 -22.11 -27.11 0.86
CA PRO A 152 -21.81 -28.36 0.18
C PRO A 152 -20.78 -28.22 -0.95
N VAL A 153 -20.63 -27.04 -1.51
CA VAL A 153 -19.67 -26.73 -2.57
C VAL A 153 -18.79 -25.56 -2.12
N ALA A 154 -17.86 -25.84 -1.19
CA ALA A 154 -16.86 -24.87 -0.78
C ALA A 154 -15.75 -24.70 -1.83
N ALA A 155 -15.52 -25.72 -2.67
CA ALA A 155 -14.71 -25.63 -3.87
C ALA A 155 -15.14 -26.68 -4.89
N ALA A 156 -14.89 -26.39 -6.18
CA ALA A 156 -15.10 -27.32 -7.28
C ALA A 156 -14.13 -27.04 -8.43
N GLU A 157 -13.90 -28.04 -9.26
CA GLU A 157 -13.06 -27.93 -10.44
C GLU A 157 -13.64 -28.64 -11.66
N ASN A 158 -13.41 -28.09 -12.85
CA ASN A 158 -13.55 -28.73 -14.13
C ASN A 158 -12.18 -28.68 -14.82
N VAL A 159 -11.41 -29.75 -14.66
CA VAL A 159 -10.01 -29.80 -15.12
C VAL A 159 -9.90 -29.79 -16.65
N GLU A 160 -10.90 -30.37 -17.36
CA GLU A 160 -10.91 -30.41 -18.81
C GLU A 160 -11.04 -29.03 -19.43
N GLU A 161 -11.88 -28.18 -18.84
CA GLU A 161 -12.08 -26.79 -19.28
C GLU A 161 -11.13 -25.78 -18.58
N GLY A 162 -10.33 -26.24 -17.61
CA GLY A 162 -9.41 -25.39 -16.84
C GLY A 162 -10.13 -24.42 -15.89
N LEU A 163 -11.29 -24.81 -15.35
CA LEU A 163 -12.12 -23.96 -14.49
C LEU A 163 -12.08 -24.44 -13.05
N TYR A 164 -11.83 -23.50 -12.14
CA TYR A 164 -11.66 -23.74 -10.71
C TYR A 164 -12.45 -22.71 -9.91
N CYS A 165 -13.02 -23.10 -8.78
CA CYS A 165 -13.73 -22.16 -7.93
C CYS A 165 -13.60 -22.52 -6.45
N VAL A 166 -13.55 -21.47 -5.61
CA VAL A 166 -13.58 -21.56 -4.14
C VAL A 166 -14.56 -20.54 -3.58
N GLN A 167 -15.37 -20.95 -2.59
CA GLN A 167 -16.33 -20.07 -1.92
C GLN A 167 -15.65 -19.18 -0.87
N PHE A 168 -14.57 -19.65 -0.26
CA PHE A 168 -13.77 -18.94 0.72
C PHE A 168 -12.73 -18.00 0.08
N HIS A 169 -12.05 -17.24 0.90
CA HIS A 169 -11.03 -16.28 0.50
C HIS A 169 -9.62 -16.82 0.75
N PRO A 170 -8.93 -17.41 -0.26
CA PRO A 170 -7.57 -17.92 -0.10
C PRO A 170 -6.52 -16.82 0.03
N GLU A 171 -6.84 -15.58 -0.36
CA GLU A 171 -5.94 -14.44 -0.36
C GLU A 171 -5.69 -13.86 1.03
N VAL A 172 -6.61 -14.04 1.98
CA VAL A 172 -6.49 -13.46 3.32
C VAL A 172 -5.69 -14.35 4.26
N VAL A 173 -5.01 -13.75 5.23
CA VAL A 173 -4.15 -14.45 6.20
C VAL A 173 -4.90 -15.46 7.08
N HIS A 174 -6.20 -15.27 7.24
CA HIS A 174 -7.06 -16.15 8.02
C HIS A 174 -7.37 -17.51 7.34
N THR A 175 -7.10 -17.62 6.03
CA THR A 175 -7.07 -18.92 5.33
C THR A 175 -5.66 -19.48 5.45
N VAL A 176 -5.49 -20.45 6.35
CA VAL A 176 -4.18 -20.92 6.84
C VAL A 176 -3.24 -21.36 5.69
N GLU A 177 -3.76 -22.11 4.71
CA GLU A 177 -2.98 -22.60 3.57
C GLU A 177 -3.31 -21.89 2.25
N GLY A 178 -3.97 -20.71 2.32
CA GLY A 178 -4.48 -20.00 1.15
C GLY A 178 -3.39 -19.58 0.15
N THR A 179 -2.25 -19.13 0.64
CA THR A 179 -1.10 -18.79 -0.22
C THR A 179 -0.63 -19.99 -1.05
N LYS A 180 -0.68 -21.20 -0.47
CA LYS A 180 -0.28 -22.44 -1.16
C LYS A 180 -1.33 -22.85 -2.21
N MET A 181 -2.62 -22.67 -1.91
CA MET A 181 -3.71 -22.89 -2.88
C MET A 181 -3.56 -21.97 -4.09
N LEU A 182 -3.26 -20.69 -3.89
CA LEU A 182 -2.99 -19.74 -4.96
C LEU A 182 -1.70 -20.08 -5.72
N ALA A 183 -0.66 -20.54 -5.02
CA ALA A 183 0.56 -21.05 -5.66
C ALA A 183 0.28 -22.24 -6.57
N ASN A 184 -0.56 -23.18 -6.16
CA ASN A 184 -0.97 -24.32 -6.96
C ASN A 184 -1.70 -23.87 -8.24
N PHE A 185 -2.61 -22.88 -8.12
CA PHE A 185 -3.25 -22.32 -9.31
C PHE A 185 -2.22 -21.68 -10.27
N VAL A 186 -1.35 -20.81 -9.77
CA VAL A 186 -0.39 -20.08 -10.61
C VAL A 186 0.66 -21.01 -11.22
N LYS A 187 1.24 -21.92 -10.44
CA LYS A 187 2.37 -22.76 -10.85
C LYS A 187 1.93 -24.06 -11.53
N ASP A 188 0.95 -24.75 -10.91
CA ASP A 188 0.59 -26.10 -11.36
C ASP A 188 -0.54 -26.09 -12.41
N VAL A 189 -1.49 -25.17 -12.29
CA VAL A 189 -2.59 -25.01 -13.24
C VAL A 189 -2.18 -24.11 -14.42
N CYS A 190 -1.78 -22.86 -14.15
CA CYS A 190 -1.42 -21.88 -15.18
C CYS A 190 -0.02 -22.10 -15.79
N LYS A 191 0.81 -22.98 -15.19
CA LYS A 191 2.17 -23.30 -15.64
C LYS A 191 3.07 -22.07 -15.82
N CYS A 192 2.94 -21.08 -14.92
CA CYS A 192 3.79 -19.90 -14.92
C CYS A 192 5.24 -20.25 -14.53
N LYS A 193 6.20 -19.62 -15.18
CA LYS A 193 7.65 -19.80 -14.93
C LYS A 193 8.16 -19.05 -13.70
N CYS A 194 7.35 -18.13 -13.16
CA CYS A 194 7.68 -17.37 -11.96
C CYS A 194 8.95 -16.50 -12.11
N GLU A 195 9.05 -15.75 -13.20
CA GLU A 195 10.21 -14.92 -13.57
C GLU A 195 10.07 -13.44 -13.20
N TRP A 196 8.98 -13.04 -12.53
CA TRP A 196 8.79 -11.70 -12.03
C TRP A 196 9.68 -11.46 -10.81
N LYS A 197 10.87 -10.85 -11.02
CA LYS A 197 11.87 -10.57 -10.01
C LYS A 197 12.29 -9.12 -10.06
N MET A 198 12.65 -8.54 -8.91
CA MET A 198 12.96 -7.11 -8.82
C MET A 198 14.30 -6.74 -9.44
N ASP A 199 15.29 -7.62 -9.45
CA ASP A 199 16.55 -7.44 -10.19
C ASP A 199 16.28 -7.19 -11.68
N SER A 200 15.54 -8.09 -12.32
CA SER A 200 15.17 -7.98 -13.74
C SER A 200 14.26 -6.77 -14.01
N PHE A 201 13.38 -6.42 -13.07
CA PHE A 201 12.57 -5.21 -13.15
C PHE A 201 13.45 -3.95 -13.15
N VAL A 202 14.40 -3.86 -12.23
CA VAL A 202 15.31 -2.71 -12.10
C VAL A 202 16.13 -2.53 -13.37
N GLU A 203 16.73 -3.59 -13.90
CA GLU A 203 17.52 -3.53 -15.13
C GLU A 203 16.69 -3.09 -16.34
N THR A 204 15.50 -3.67 -16.51
CA THR A 204 14.58 -3.32 -17.59
C THR A 204 14.12 -1.86 -17.48
N SER A 205 13.72 -1.43 -16.29
CA SER A 205 13.26 -0.05 -16.05
C SER A 205 14.37 0.97 -16.32
N ILE A 206 15.60 0.70 -15.89
CA ILE A 206 16.74 1.58 -16.19
C ILE A 206 16.93 1.76 -17.71
N LYS A 207 16.82 0.67 -18.48
CA LYS A 207 16.94 0.71 -19.93
C LYS A 207 15.81 1.51 -20.57
N GLU A 208 14.57 1.23 -20.21
CA GLU A 208 13.39 1.92 -20.75
C GLU A 208 13.39 3.41 -20.42
N ILE A 209 13.75 3.78 -19.18
CA ILE A 209 13.88 5.18 -18.77
C ILE A 209 14.96 5.89 -19.59
N ARG A 210 16.11 5.25 -19.78
CA ARG A 210 17.22 5.82 -20.56
C ARG A 210 16.83 6.06 -22.01
N GLU A 211 16.15 5.11 -22.63
CA GLU A 211 15.64 5.23 -23.99
C GLU A 211 14.59 6.34 -24.11
N LYS A 212 13.67 6.44 -23.14
CA LYS A 212 12.61 7.43 -23.10
C LYS A 212 13.13 8.85 -22.87
N VAL A 213 14.03 9.03 -21.92
CA VAL A 213 14.57 10.35 -21.56
C VAL A 213 15.56 10.86 -22.63
N GLY A 214 16.38 9.99 -23.21
CA GLY A 214 17.41 10.38 -24.16
C GLY A 214 18.34 11.45 -23.60
N THR A 215 18.34 12.63 -24.20
CA THR A 215 19.11 13.81 -23.75
C THR A 215 18.29 14.80 -22.92
N GLY A 216 17.03 14.47 -22.60
CA GLY A 216 16.10 15.34 -21.87
C GLY A 216 16.50 15.54 -20.41
N ARG A 217 15.97 16.60 -19.80
CA ARG A 217 16.14 16.94 -18.38
C ARG A 217 14.96 16.44 -17.57
N VAL A 218 15.25 15.91 -16.40
CA VAL A 218 14.27 15.26 -15.53
C VAL A 218 14.22 15.98 -14.18
N LEU A 219 13.02 16.28 -13.69
CA LEU A 219 12.78 16.86 -12.37
C LEU A 219 12.04 15.85 -11.48
N CYS A 220 12.47 15.72 -10.25
CA CYS A 220 11.87 14.85 -9.25
C CYS A 220 11.59 15.61 -7.96
N ALA A 221 10.35 15.56 -7.47
CA ALA A 221 10.03 15.98 -6.11
C ALA A 221 10.41 14.87 -5.14
N LEU A 222 11.46 15.08 -4.35
CA LEU A 222 11.94 14.12 -3.36
C LEU A 222 11.32 14.45 -2.01
N SER A 223 10.40 13.61 -1.54
CA SER A 223 9.73 13.81 -0.24
C SER A 223 10.49 13.20 0.95
N GLY A 224 11.57 12.45 0.69
CA GLY A 224 12.22 11.62 1.72
C GLY A 224 11.49 10.31 2.04
N GLY A 225 10.32 10.07 1.48
CA GLY A 225 9.60 8.79 1.56
C GLY A 225 10.25 7.70 0.71
N VAL A 226 9.92 6.44 1.01
CA VAL A 226 10.52 5.27 0.32
C VAL A 226 10.29 5.34 -1.19
N ASP A 227 9.08 5.65 -1.65
CA ASP A 227 8.72 5.61 -3.07
C ASP A 227 9.48 6.67 -3.88
N SER A 228 9.49 7.92 -3.40
CA SER A 228 10.25 9.00 -4.05
C SER A 228 11.75 8.72 -4.03
N SER A 229 12.28 8.09 -2.97
CA SER A 229 13.68 7.71 -2.86
C SER A 229 14.05 6.62 -3.86
N VAL A 230 13.24 5.57 -3.98
CA VAL A 230 13.46 4.48 -4.95
C VAL A 230 13.34 5.00 -6.39
N ALA A 231 12.34 5.84 -6.67
CA ALA A 231 12.21 6.48 -7.98
C ALA A 231 13.44 7.34 -8.32
N ALA A 232 13.91 8.18 -7.40
CA ALA A 232 15.09 9.04 -7.62
C ALA A 232 16.35 8.23 -7.88
N VAL A 233 16.60 7.15 -7.11
CA VAL A 233 17.79 6.30 -7.32
C VAL A 233 17.71 5.54 -8.65
N LEU A 234 16.54 5.03 -9.01
CA LEU A 234 16.32 4.35 -10.28
C LEU A 234 16.63 5.31 -11.47
N LEU A 235 16.11 6.53 -11.40
CA LEU A 235 16.37 7.59 -12.39
C LEU A 235 17.85 7.99 -12.40
N SER A 236 18.48 8.16 -11.24
CA SER A 236 19.91 8.48 -11.15
C SER A 236 20.77 7.43 -11.88
N LYS A 237 20.48 6.14 -11.70
CA LYS A 237 21.18 5.06 -12.43
C LYS A 237 20.88 5.04 -13.93
N ALA A 238 19.72 5.53 -14.34
CA ALA A 238 19.34 5.59 -15.76
C ALA A 238 19.98 6.79 -16.48
N VAL A 239 19.91 8.00 -15.90
CA VAL A 239 20.19 9.25 -16.59
C VAL A 239 21.19 10.18 -15.87
N GLY A 240 21.68 9.81 -14.69
CA GLY A 240 22.72 10.56 -13.96
C GLY A 240 22.33 12.02 -13.73
N LYS A 241 23.25 12.94 -14.02
CA LYS A 241 23.10 14.40 -13.83
C LYS A 241 22.02 15.07 -14.69
N GLN A 242 21.33 14.34 -15.57
CA GLN A 242 20.12 14.87 -16.20
C GLN A 242 18.96 14.98 -15.19
N LEU A 243 19.04 14.22 -14.07
CA LEU A 243 18.07 14.27 -12.98
C LEU A 243 18.41 15.39 -12.00
N THR A 244 17.42 16.22 -11.69
CA THR A 244 17.43 17.17 -10.58
C THR A 244 16.34 16.78 -9.57
N CYS A 245 16.74 16.52 -8.33
CA CYS A 245 15.84 16.25 -7.21
C CYS A 245 15.69 17.51 -6.37
N VAL A 246 14.44 17.92 -6.14
CA VAL A 246 14.11 19.03 -5.24
C VAL A 246 13.50 18.46 -3.96
N PHE A 247 14.15 18.68 -2.84
CA PHE A 247 13.69 18.32 -1.51
C PHE A 247 13.26 19.57 -0.75
N VAL A 248 11.98 19.63 -0.39
CA VAL A 248 11.41 20.75 0.36
C VAL A 248 11.43 20.41 1.86
N ASP A 249 12.30 21.08 2.60
CA ASP A 249 12.33 21.04 4.06
C ASP A 249 11.30 22.05 4.60
N HIS A 250 10.09 21.56 4.83
CA HIS A 250 8.97 22.35 5.31
C HIS A 250 8.90 22.48 6.85
N GLY A 251 9.91 21.98 7.57
CA GLY A 251 9.97 22.07 9.02
C GLY A 251 9.09 21.07 9.79
N LEU A 252 8.22 20.33 9.12
CA LEU A 252 7.30 19.35 9.71
C LEU A 252 7.83 17.91 9.62
N LEU A 253 9.12 17.76 9.32
CA LEU A 253 9.81 16.47 9.24
C LEU A 253 10.17 15.94 10.63
N ARG A 254 10.47 14.64 10.71
CA ARG A 254 11.05 14.06 11.94
C ARG A 254 12.40 14.74 12.26
N LYS A 255 12.84 14.58 13.51
CA LYS A 255 14.13 15.10 13.94
C LYS A 255 15.26 14.59 13.04
N ASN A 256 16.08 15.48 12.51
CA ASN A 256 17.23 15.25 11.61
C ASN A 256 16.89 14.60 10.26
N GLU A 257 15.61 14.41 9.92
CA GLU A 257 15.23 13.71 8.69
C GLU A 257 15.71 14.43 7.42
N GLY A 258 15.68 15.77 7.40
CA GLY A 258 16.20 16.56 6.29
C GLY A 258 17.70 16.33 6.07
N ASP A 259 18.47 16.26 7.14
CA ASP A 259 19.91 16.02 7.09
C ASP A 259 20.23 14.57 6.66
N GLU A 260 19.41 13.60 7.10
CA GLU A 260 19.53 12.21 6.65
C GLU A 260 19.26 12.08 5.14
N VAL A 261 18.27 12.79 4.61
CA VAL A 261 17.97 12.80 3.17
C VAL A 261 19.12 13.46 2.39
N GLU A 262 19.63 14.59 2.86
CA GLU A 262 20.75 15.28 2.23
C GLU A 262 22.04 14.45 2.26
N ALA A 263 22.31 13.71 3.34
CA ALA A 263 23.46 12.80 3.43
C ALA A 263 23.41 11.68 2.38
N VAL A 264 22.22 11.27 1.96
CA VAL A 264 22.04 10.20 0.97
C VAL A 264 21.99 10.74 -0.46
N PHE A 265 21.26 11.83 -0.69
CA PHE A 265 20.99 12.35 -2.04
C PHE A 265 21.76 13.63 -2.38
N GLY A 266 22.38 14.24 -1.40
CA GLY A 266 23.18 15.45 -1.58
C GLY A 266 24.52 15.21 -2.27
N PRO A 267 25.33 16.27 -2.44
CA PRO A 267 26.60 16.20 -3.18
C PRO A 267 27.62 15.19 -2.63
N GLU A 268 27.58 14.93 -1.32
CA GLU A 268 28.44 13.95 -0.64
C GLU A 268 27.87 12.52 -0.67
N GLY A 269 26.65 12.36 -1.17
CA GLY A 269 25.94 11.08 -1.23
C GLY A 269 26.43 10.19 -2.38
N PRO A 270 26.04 8.88 -2.36
CA PRO A 270 26.55 7.90 -3.33
C PRO A 270 25.90 7.98 -4.71
N TYR A 271 24.91 8.85 -4.94
CA TYR A 271 24.14 8.88 -6.17
C TYR A 271 24.50 10.04 -7.08
N ASP A 272 24.64 9.77 -8.38
CA ASP A 272 24.96 10.77 -9.40
C ASP A 272 23.69 11.50 -9.86
N LEU A 273 23.31 12.56 -9.16
CA LEU A 273 22.16 13.42 -9.46
C LEU A 273 22.42 14.87 -9.00
N ASN A 274 21.58 15.80 -9.41
CA ASN A 274 21.58 17.15 -8.85
C ASN A 274 20.57 17.19 -7.70
N PHE A 275 20.99 17.69 -6.53
CA PHE A 275 20.15 17.78 -5.35
C PHE A 275 20.00 19.24 -4.91
N ILE A 276 18.76 19.65 -4.68
CA ILE A 276 18.41 20.99 -4.19
C ILE A 276 17.58 20.81 -2.92
N ARG A 277 18.11 21.23 -1.77
CA ARG A 277 17.34 21.35 -0.52
C ARG A 277 16.82 22.77 -0.38
N VAL A 278 15.50 22.91 -0.27
CA VAL A 278 14.83 24.19 -0.06
C VAL A 278 14.40 24.29 1.38
N ASN A 279 14.99 25.19 2.15
CA ASN A 279 14.51 25.49 3.49
C ASN A 279 13.28 26.42 3.41
N ALA A 280 12.12 25.87 3.63
CA ALA A 280 10.83 26.56 3.59
C ALA A 280 10.11 26.60 4.96
N GLN A 281 10.79 26.23 6.05
CA GLN A 281 10.18 26.03 7.39
C GLN A 281 9.37 27.23 7.85
N GLU A 282 9.92 28.43 7.83
CA GLU A 282 9.23 29.65 8.26
C GLU A 282 7.98 29.95 7.41
N ARG A 283 8.04 29.66 6.11
CA ARG A 283 6.94 29.85 5.20
C ARG A 283 5.75 28.96 5.55
N PHE A 284 6.00 27.67 5.86
CA PHE A 284 4.97 26.75 6.30
C PHE A 284 4.40 27.13 7.67
N TYR A 285 5.25 27.46 8.65
CA TYR A 285 4.79 27.89 9.97
C TYR A 285 3.92 29.15 9.89
N SER A 286 4.29 30.11 9.06
CA SER A 286 3.51 31.35 8.86
C SER A 286 2.11 31.06 8.29
N LYS A 287 1.99 30.08 7.38
CA LYS A 287 0.71 29.69 6.77
C LYS A 287 -0.18 28.88 7.72
N LEU A 288 0.43 28.15 8.65
CA LEU A 288 -0.27 27.32 9.62
C LEU A 288 -0.62 28.09 10.92
N ALA A 289 -0.16 29.33 11.07
CA ALA A 289 -0.45 30.14 12.24
C ALA A 289 -1.96 30.33 12.44
N GLY A 290 -2.47 29.98 13.64
CA GLY A 290 -3.88 30.05 13.98
C GLY A 290 -4.77 28.97 13.33
N VAL A 291 -4.19 27.99 12.63
CA VAL A 291 -4.96 26.91 11.97
C VAL A 291 -5.00 25.69 12.89
N GLU A 292 -6.21 25.29 13.30
CA GLU A 292 -6.44 24.15 14.18
C GLU A 292 -7.12 22.98 13.46
N ASP A 293 -7.93 23.25 12.42
CA ASP A 293 -8.69 22.24 11.68
C ASP A 293 -7.76 21.33 10.86
N PRO A 294 -7.82 20.00 11.04
CA PRO A 294 -6.92 19.04 10.38
C PRO A 294 -6.97 19.08 8.84
N GLU A 295 -8.16 19.22 8.26
CA GLU A 295 -8.32 19.26 6.81
C GLU A 295 -7.76 20.56 6.21
N THR A 296 -7.91 21.67 6.93
CA THR A 296 -7.32 22.96 6.55
C THR A 296 -5.79 22.89 6.63
N LYS A 297 -5.22 22.28 7.68
CA LYS A 297 -3.77 22.04 7.77
C LYS A 297 -3.27 21.24 6.55
N ARG A 298 -3.94 20.14 6.20
CA ARG A 298 -3.59 19.27 5.05
C ARG A 298 -3.59 20.06 3.74
N LYS A 299 -4.63 20.84 3.48
CA LYS A 299 -4.77 21.67 2.27
C LYS A 299 -3.66 22.70 2.16
N ILE A 300 -3.40 23.45 3.23
CA ILE A 300 -2.35 24.48 3.26
C ILE A 300 -0.98 23.85 2.98
N ILE A 301 -0.66 22.73 3.63
CA ILE A 301 0.64 22.06 3.48
C ILE A 301 0.83 21.57 2.05
N VAL A 302 -0.16 20.92 1.47
CA VAL A 302 -0.09 20.44 0.08
C VAL A 302 0.04 21.60 -0.90
N GLU A 303 -0.79 22.63 -0.77
CA GLU A 303 -0.76 23.81 -1.64
C GLU A 303 0.59 24.53 -1.55
N GLU A 304 1.10 24.73 -0.35
CA GLU A 304 2.36 25.44 -0.17
C GLU A 304 3.57 24.64 -0.65
N PHE A 305 3.53 23.31 -0.45
CA PHE A 305 4.55 22.41 -1.01
C PHE A 305 4.65 22.54 -2.53
N ILE A 306 3.51 22.55 -3.20
CA ILE A 306 3.42 22.68 -4.66
C ILE A 306 4.01 24.03 -5.08
N ARG A 307 3.64 25.13 -4.42
CA ARG A 307 4.17 26.47 -4.75
C ARG A 307 5.69 26.58 -4.60
N VAL A 308 6.22 26.04 -3.52
CA VAL A 308 7.69 26.00 -3.31
C VAL A 308 8.37 25.18 -4.40
N PHE A 309 7.79 24.02 -4.72
CA PHE A 309 8.32 23.16 -5.78
C PHE A 309 8.29 23.85 -7.16
N GLU A 310 7.21 24.56 -7.49
CA GLU A 310 7.09 25.35 -8.72
C GLU A 310 8.15 26.46 -8.82
N GLU A 311 8.36 27.17 -7.74
CA GLU A 311 9.35 28.24 -7.69
C GLU A 311 10.75 27.71 -7.96
N GLU A 312 11.08 26.54 -7.39
CA GLU A 312 12.37 25.88 -7.62
C GLU A 312 12.47 25.29 -9.03
N ALA A 313 11.40 24.69 -9.54
CA ALA A 313 11.35 24.18 -10.91
C ALA A 313 11.63 25.29 -11.94
N LYS A 314 11.09 26.50 -11.73
CA LYS A 314 11.37 27.67 -12.58
C LYS A 314 12.84 28.07 -12.54
N LYS A 315 13.53 27.98 -11.39
CA LYS A 315 14.96 28.26 -11.25
C LYS A 315 15.82 27.21 -11.96
N VAL A 316 15.39 25.94 -11.93
CA VAL A 316 16.06 24.86 -12.65
C VAL A 316 16.00 25.08 -14.17
N GLY A 317 14.95 25.76 -14.66
CA GLY A 317 14.75 26.07 -16.07
C GLY A 317 13.99 24.98 -16.82
N ALA A 318 14.13 24.94 -18.15
CA ALA A 318 13.37 23.99 -18.98
C ALA A 318 13.64 22.54 -18.57
N VAL A 319 12.56 21.81 -18.30
CA VAL A 319 12.56 20.40 -17.91
C VAL A 319 11.66 19.65 -18.88
N ASP A 320 12.10 18.50 -19.37
CA ASP A 320 11.33 17.70 -20.32
C ASP A 320 10.39 16.71 -19.60
N PHE A 321 10.80 16.20 -18.44
CA PHE A 321 10.09 15.15 -17.71
C PHE A 321 9.95 15.44 -16.23
N LEU A 322 8.79 15.15 -15.67
CA LEU A 322 8.53 15.13 -14.23
C LEU A 322 8.47 13.69 -13.74
N VAL A 323 9.09 13.39 -12.59
CA VAL A 323 9.01 12.08 -11.94
C VAL A 323 7.97 12.09 -10.85
N GLN A 324 7.13 11.08 -10.85
CA GLN A 324 6.13 10.83 -9.81
C GLN A 324 6.33 9.43 -9.21
N GLY A 325 6.30 9.35 -7.89
CA GLY A 325 6.47 8.09 -7.15
C GLY A 325 5.18 7.28 -7.02
N THR A 326 4.28 7.33 -8.00
CA THR A 326 3.03 6.55 -8.04
C THR A 326 3.34 5.06 -7.97
N ILE A 327 2.62 4.33 -7.13
CA ILE A 327 2.70 2.88 -6.99
C ILE A 327 1.41 2.20 -7.46
N TYR A 328 1.42 0.88 -7.62
CA TYR A 328 0.31 0.16 -8.22
C TYR A 328 -1.03 0.28 -7.44
N PRO A 329 -1.07 0.28 -6.11
CA PRO A 329 -2.30 0.59 -5.36
C PRO A 329 -2.93 1.94 -5.73
N ASP A 330 -2.12 2.99 -5.89
CA ASP A 330 -2.62 4.32 -6.27
C ASP A 330 -3.32 4.29 -7.64
N VAL A 331 -2.78 3.48 -8.56
CA VAL A 331 -3.36 3.28 -9.90
C VAL A 331 -4.73 2.60 -9.83
N ILE A 332 -4.85 1.56 -8.99
CA ILE A 332 -6.11 0.83 -8.82
C ILE A 332 -7.17 1.72 -8.18
N GLU A 333 -6.82 2.46 -7.13
CA GLU A 333 -7.73 3.36 -6.40
C GLU A 333 -8.20 4.54 -7.26
N SER A 334 -7.35 5.04 -8.16
CA SER A 334 -7.68 6.11 -9.10
C SER A 334 -8.64 5.67 -10.22
N GLY A 335 -8.90 4.38 -10.36
CA GLY A 335 -9.72 3.77 -11.40
C GLY A 335 -8.96 3.54 -12.71
N LEU A 336 -9.12 2.35 -13.29
CA LEU A 336 -8.43 1.89 -14.52
C LEU A 336 -9.06 2.42 -15.81
N GLY A 337 -9.99 3.40 -15.77
CA GLY A 337 -10.68 3.97 -16.94
C GLY A 337 -9.98 5.19 -17.54
N LYS A 338 -10.51 5.69 -18.68
CA LYS A 338 -10.05 6.94 -19.33
C LYS A 338 -10.03 8.16 -18.39
N SER A 339 -10.79 8.12 -17.30
CA SER A 339 -10.74 9.09 -16.19
C SER A 339 -9.43 9.04 -15.38
N ALA A 340 -8.69 7.93 -15.40
CA ALA A 340 -7.42 7.81 -14.71
C ALA A 340 -6.32 8.68 -15.35
N VAL A 341 -6.35 8.84 -16.66
CA VAL A 341 -5.41 9.74 -17.37
C VAL A 341 -5.69 11.20 -17.02
N ILE A 342 -6.96 11.57 -16.84
CA ILE A 342 -7.35 12.93 -16.44
C ILE A 342 -7.06 13.15 -14.94
N LYS A 343 -7.26 12.13 -14.09
CA LYS A 343 -6.92 12.20 -12.66
C LYS A 343 -5.41 12.07 -12.37
N SER A 344 -4.62 11.43 -13.24
CA SER A 344 -3.16 11.45 -13.09
C SER A 344 -2.57 12.86 -13.30
N HIS A 345 -3.24 13.71 -14.08
CA HIS A 345 -2.95 15.15 -14.13
C HIS A 345 -3.49 15.91 -12.90
N HIS A 346 -4.43 15.32 -12.14
CA HIS A 346 -5.05 15.94 -10.97
C HIS A 346 -4.67 15.30 -9.62
N ASN A 347 -4.04 14.11 -9.59
CA ASN A 347 -3.55 13.47 -8.35
C ASN A 347 -2.23 14.03 -7.85
N VAL A 348 -1.54 14.78 -8.67
CA VAL A 348 -0.66 15.84 -8.17
C VAL A 348 -1.62 17.02 -7.95
N GLY A 349 -2.28 17.07 -6.81
CA GLY A 349 -3.20 18.15 -6.49
C GLY A 349 -2.50 19.48 -6.74
N GLY A 350 -2.79 20.13 -7.89
CA GLY A 350 -2.18 21.37 -8.32
C GLY A 350 -0.76 21.23 -8.87
N LEU A 351 -0.48 20.32 -9.82
CA LEU A 351 0.65 20.56 -10.73
C LEU A 351 0.39 21.87 -11.45
N PRO A 352 1.43 22.73 -11.54
CA PRO A 352 1.29 24.05 -12.09
C PRO A 352 0.87 24.01 -13.54
N ASP A 353 -0.10 24.84 -13.89
CA ASP A 353 -0.40 25.18 -15.29
C ASP A 353 0.77 25.84 -16.03
N TYR A 354 1.95 25.96 -15.35
CA TYR A 354 3.07 26.77 -15.79
C TYR A 354 4.37 26.00 -16.06
N VAL A 355 4.44 24.68 -15.86
CA VAL A 355 5.62 23.91 -16.25
C VAL A 355 5.26 23.01 -17.42
N ASP A 356 5.65 23.42 -18.61
CA ASP A 356 5.56 22.63 -19.84
C ASP A 356 6.56 21.46 -19.79
N PHE A 357 6.14 20.31 -19.25
CA PHE A 357 6.89 19.07 -19.48
C PHE A 357 6.21 18.23 -20.56
N LYS A 358 7.02 17.47 -21.26
CA LYS A 358 6.55 16.59 -22.33
C LYS A 358 5.72 15.44 -21.77
N GLU A 359 6.17 14.88 -20.62
CA GLU A 359 5.56 13.68 -20.05
C GLU A 359 5.94 13.48 -18.58
N ILE A 360 5.07 12.77 -17.84
CA ILE A 360 5.33 12.28 -16.48
C ILE A 360 5.94 10.88 -16.56
N ILE A 361 7.02 10.64 -15.80
CA ILE A 361 7.64 9.33 -15.65
C ILE A 361 7.21 8.75 -14.29
N GLU A 362 6.52 7.62 -14.32
CA GLU A 362 6.05 6.89 -13.14
C GLU A 362 6.74 5.52 -13.05
N PRO A 363 7.99 5.47 -12.60
CA PRO A 363 8.81 4.26 -12.72
C PRO A 363 8.34 3.11 -11.83
N LEU A 364 7.54 3.40 -10.80
CA LEU A 364 7.06 2.44 -9.81
C LEU A 364 5.59 2.06 -10.00
N ARG A 365 4.95 2.58 -11.04
CA ARG A 365 3.51 2.43 -11.32
C ARG A 365 3.01 0.97 -11.31
N LEU A 366 3.88 0.03 -11.65
CA LEU A 366 3.56 -1.39 -11.70
C LEU A 366 3.84 -2.14 -10.39
N LEU A 367 4.42 -1.50 -9.37
CA LEU A 367 4.90 -2.16 -8.17
C LEU A 367 3.96 -1.96 -6.97
N PHE A 368 3.76 -3.02 -6.20
CA PHE A 368 3.24 -2.91 -4.84
C PHE A 368 4.31 -2.39 -3.88
N LYS A 369 3.90 -1.90 -2.72
CA LYS A 369 4.80 -1.28 -1.72
C LYS A 369 5.96 -2.18 -1.28
N ASP A 370 5.71 -3.48 -1.12
CA ASP A 370 6.73 -4.47 -0.77
C ASP A 370 7.71 -4.74 -1.93
N GLU A 371 7.23 -4.68 -3.18
CA GLU A 371 8.08 -4.76 -4.37
C GLU A 371 8.95 -3.51 -4.52
N VAL A 372 8.40 -2.31 -4.24
CA VAL A 372 9.19 -1.06 -4.19
C VAL A 372 10.33 -1.17 -3.18
N ARG A 373 10.07 -1.73 -1.99
CA ARG A 373 11.12 -1.96 -0.99
C ARG A 373 12.18 -2.93 -1.48
N LYS A 374 11.78 -4.04 -2.09
CA LYS A 374 12.73 -5.00 -2.69
C LYS A 374 13.56 -4.34 -3.80
N ALA A 375 12.93 -3.58 -4.69
CA ALA A 375 13.64 -2.82 -5.72
C ALA A 375 14.61 -1.80 -5.11
N GLY A 376 14.24 -1.17 -4.00
CA GLY A 376 15.12 -0.28 -3.25
C GLY A 376 16.38 -0.96 -2.73
N LEU A 377 16.26 -2.19 -2.21
CA LEU A 377 17.40 -3.00 -1.78
C LEU A 377 18.31 -3.37 -2.97
N GLU A 378 17.73 -3.82 -4.08
CA GLU A 378 18.46 -4.12 -5.32
C GLU A 378 19.22 -2.90 -5.87
N LEU A 379 18.66 -1.71 -5.69
CA LEU A 379 19.30 -0.45 -6.07
C LEU A 379 20.43 -0.03 -5.11
N GLY A 380 20.58 -0.71 -3.95
CA GLY A 380 21.59 -0.41 -2.93
C GLY A 380 21.19 0.71 -1.98
N ILE A 381 19.89 1.01 -1.86
CA ILE A 381 19.41 1.99 -0.88
C ILE A 381 19.53 1.39 0.53
N PRO A 382 20.04 2.15 1.53
CA PRO A 382 20.18 1.65 2.89
C PRO A 382 18.87 1.14 3.49
N GLU A 383 18.93 0.00 4.21
CA GLU A 383 17.75 -0.66 4.80
C GLU A 383 16.92 0.28 5.69
N ASN A 384 17.55 1.15 6.46
CA ASN A 384 16.87 2.11 7.33
C ASN A 384 16.01 3.14 6.56
N LEU A 385 16.31 3.39 5.28
CA LEU A 385 15.47 4.19 4.40
C LEU A 385 14.39 3.35 3.72
N VAL A 386 14.72 2.15 3.24
CA VAL A 386 13.79 1.25 2.56
C VAL A 386 12.69 0.76 3.49
N PHE A 387 13.03 0.41 4.74
CA PHE A 387 12.07 -0.08 5.74
C PHE A 387 11.57 1.00 6.71
N ARG A 388 11.80 2.27 6.36
CA ARG A 388 11.23 3.39 7.12
C ARG A 388 9.70 3.21 7.25
N GLN A 389 9.20 3.35 8.48
CA GLN A 389 7.76 3.29 8.71
C GLN A 389 7.03 4.44 7.97
N PRO A 390 5.75 4.26 7.62
CA PRO A 390 4.97 5.31 6.96
C PRO A 390 5.07 6.64 7.69
N PHE A 391 5.11 7.72 6.90
CA PHE A 391 5.07 9.06 7.42
C PHE A 391 4.05 9.86 6.59
N PRO A 392 3.12 10.55 7.24
CA PRO A 392 2.05 11.22 6.52
C PRO A 392 2.57 12.39 5.69
N GLY A 393 1.94 12.67 4.55
CA GLY A 393 2.30 13.80 3.69
C GLY A 393 2.34 15.15 4.41
N PRO A 394 1.37 15.46 5.30
CA PRO A 394 1.42 16.69 6.11
C PRO A 394 2.50 16.69 7.21
N GLY A 395 3.28 15.64 7.35
CA GLY A 395 4.34 15.53 8.34
C GLY A 395 3.81 15.54 9.78
N LEU A 396 4.57 16.16 10.67
CA LEU A 396 4.21 16.26 12.10
C LEU A 396 3.01 17.17 12.37
N ALA A 397 2.52 17.94 11.40
CA ALA A 397 1.38 18.83 11.61
C ALA A 397 0.12 18.10 12.09
N ILE A 398 -0.12 16.87 11.58
CA ILE A 398 -1.28 16.04 12.00
C ILE A 398 -1.00 15.18 13.24
N ARG A 399 0.17 15.36 13.85
CA ARG A 399 0.54 14.82 15.16
C ARG A 399 0.60 15.89 16.24
N ILE A 400 0.14 17.11 15.93
CA ILE A 400 -0.01 18.23 16.85
C ILE A 400 -1.47 18.63 16.84
N ILE A 401 -2.19 18.28 17.89
CA ILE A 401 -3.60 18.66 18.05
C ILE A 401 -3.69 20.17 18.27
N GLY A 402 -4.54 20.83 17.49
CA GLY A 402 -4.68 22.29 17.47
C GLY A 402 -3.59 22.99 16.65
N GLU A 403 -3.32 24.26 16.94
CA GLU A 403 -2.37 25.09 16.20
C GLU A 403 -0.96 24.50 16.15
N VAL A 404 -0.32 24.55 14.97
CA VAL A 404 1.05 24.11 14.74
C VAL A 404 2.02 25.28 14.90
N THR A 405 2.98 25.15 15.80
CA THR A 405 4.07 26.13 16.01
C THR A 405 5.43 25.44 15.95
N ALA A 406 6.48 26.19 15.63
CA ALA A 406 7.85 25.68 15.64
C ALA A 406 8.24 25.04 16.99
N GLU A 407 7.79 25.62 18.11
CA GLU A 407 7.99 25.09 19.46
C GLU A 407 7.32 23.73 19.64
N LYS A 408 6.04 23.59 19.28
CA LYS A 408 5.31 22.32 19.39
C LYS A 408 5.90 21.25 18.47
N VAL A 409 6.30 21.62 17.26
CA VAL A 409 7.00 20.70 16.35
C VAL A 409 8.29 20.19 16.98
N LYS A 410 9.08 21.05 17.60
CA LYS A 410 10.31 20.67 18.30
C LYS A 410 10.05 19.68 19.44
N LEU A 411 9.00 19.90 20.24
CA LEU A 411 8.59 18.97 21.30
C LEU A 411 8.27 17.58 20.73
N VAL A 412 7.48 17.53 19.66
CA VAL A 412 7.15 16.25 19.00
C VAL A 412 8.38 15.58 18.40
N GLN A 413 9.25 16.32 17.72
CA GLN A 413 10.49 15.80 17.15
C GLN A 413 11.37 15.14 18.22
N ASP A 414 11.57 15.80 19.33
CA ASP A 414 12.43 15.31 20.41
C ASP A 414 11.81 14.08 21.11
N ALA A 415 10.53 14.13 21.42
CA ALA A 415 9.83 13.01 22.05
C ALA A 415 9.70 11.79 21.11
N ASP A 416 9.38 12.01 19.84
CA ASP A 416 9.28 10.95 18.83
C ASP A 416 10.64 10.26 18.60
N ALA A 417 11.71 11.02 18.55
CA ALA A 417 13.06 10.47 18.43
C ALA A 417 13.43 9.55 19.61
N ILE A 418 13.04 9.92 20.84
CA ILE A 418 13.23 9.08 22.02
C ILE A 418 12.41 7.79 21.89
N PHE A 419 11.11 7.90 21.57
CA PHE A 419 10.24 6.74 21.46
C PHE A 419 10.72 5.77 20.37
N ARG A 420 11.02 6.27 19.18
CA ARG A 420 11.54 5.43 18.08
C ARG A 420 12.84 4.71 18.46
N ARG A 421 13.77 5.42 19.12
CA ARG A 421 15.03 4.82 19.56
C ARG A 421 14.82 3.71 20.59
N GLU A 422 13.95 3.91 21.58
CA GLU A 422 13.69 2.90 22.59
C GLU A 422 12.95 1.67 22.01
N MET A 423 12.05 1.88 21.06
CA MET A 423 11.40 0.79 20.32
C MET A 423 12.43 -0.08 19.58
N GLN A 424 13.38 0.55 18.89
CA GLN A 424 14.46 -0.14 18.19
C GLN A 424 15.40 -0.91 19.15
N LEU A 425 15.84 -0.26 20.23
CA LEU A 425 16.72 -0.89 21.21
C LEU A 425 16.06 -2.07 21.93
N ALA A 426 14.76 -2.04 22.08
CA ALA A 426 13.98 -3.12 22.68
C ALA A 426 13.52 -4.20 21.67
N GLY A 427 13.77 -4.01 20.36
CA GLY A 427 13.37 -4.94 19.29
C GLY A 427 11.88 -4.93 18.95
N PHE A 428 11.15 -3.91 19.38
CA PHE A 428 9.71 -3.75 19.10
C PHE A 428 9.41 -2.98 17.81
N ASP A 429 10.42 -2.44 17.14
CA ASP A 429 10.32 -1.79 15.84
C ASP A 429 9.86 -2.73 14.71
N LYS A 430 10.08 -4.04 14.86
CA LYS A 430 9.59 -5.09 13.95
C LYS A 430 8.21 -5.63 14.33
N TYR A 431 7.80 -5.44 15.58
CA TYR A 431 6.50 -5.88 16.08
C TYR A 431 5.40 -4.87 15.74
N ALA A 432 5.64 -3.57 16.00
CA ALA A 432 4.69 -2.52 15.68
C ALA A 432 4.92 -1.99 14.26
N ASN A 433 3.89 -2.04 13.41
CA ASN A 433 3.97 -1.59 12.02
C ASN A 433 4.06 -0.06 11.88
N GLN A 434 3.46 0.67 12.83
CA GLN A 434 3.58 2.12 12.93
C GLN A 434 3.57 2.53 14.40
N TYR A 435 4.47 3.43 14.78
CA TYR A 435 4.57 4.00 16.12
C TYR A 435 5.16 5.41 16.07
N PHE A 436 4.61 6.30 16.89
CA PHE A 436 4.98 7.71 16.90
C PHE A 436 4.52 8.40 18.19
N VAL A 437 4.97 9.65 18.36
CA VAL A 437 4.49 10.56 19.38
C VAL A 437 3.60 11.62 18.75
N ALA A 438 2.48 11.92 19.40
CA ALA A 438 1.64 13.07 19.09
C ALA A 438 1.57 14.02 20.30
N LEU A 439 1.49 15.32 20.02
CA LEU A 439 1.30 16.33 21.07
C LEU A 439 -0.19 16.63 21.20
N THR A 440 -0.71 16.42 22.40
CA THR A 440 -2.09 16.80 22.73
C THR A 440 -2.16 18.30 23.05
N ASN A 441 -3.38 18.85 22.97
CA ASN A 441 -3.60 20.23 23.44
C ASN A 441 -3.86 20.30 24.96
N VAL A 442 -3.72 19.17 25.66
CA VAL A 442 -3.91 19.07 27.11
C VAL A 442 -2.65 19.55 27.82
N ARG A 443 -2.83 20.52 28.71
CA ARG A 443 -1.79 20.91 29.67
C ARG A 443 -2.13 20.39 31.05
N SER A 444 -1.13 19.98 31.81
CA SER A 444 -1.32 19.48 33.15
C SER A 444 -0.27 20.04 34.12
N VAL A 445 -0.68 20.13 35.39
CA VAL A 445 0.25 20.49 36.47
C VAL A 445 1.24 19.34 36.65
N GLY A 446 2.52 19.67 36.64
CA GLY A 446 3.63 18.82 37.00
C GLY A 446 4.33 19.36 38.26
N CYS A 447 5.13 18.52 38.89
CA CYS A 447 6.03 18.91 39.95
C CYS A 447 7.43 18.43 39.58
N MET A 448 8.31 19.36 39.26
CA MET A 448 9.69 19.09 38.88
C MET A 448 10.62 19.68 39.95
N GLY A 449 11.13 18.82 40.82
CA GLY A 449 11.81 19.27 42.01
C GLY A 449 10.85 20.05 42.94
N ASP A 450 11.22 21.26 43.34
CA ASP A 450 10.40 22.12 44.20
C ASP A 450 9.49 23.10 43.42
N GLU A 451 9.49 23.04 42.07
CA GLU A 451 8.71 23.94 41.24
C GLU A 451 7.49 23.25 40.64
N ARG A 452 6.37 23.98 40.55
CA ARG A 452 5.19 23.58 39.79
C ARG A 452 5.37 23.97 38.33
N THR A 453 5.16 23.02 37.44
CA THR A 453 5.13 23.24 35.97
C THR A 453 3.70 23.12 35.46
N TYR A 454 3.43 23.72 34.31
CA TYR A 454 2.16 23.59 33.59
C TYR A 454 2.46 23.36 32.13
N ASP A 455 2.76 22.08 31.80
CA ASP A 455 3.32 21.67 30.55
C ASP A 455 2.34 20.78 29.77
N TYR A 456 2.68 20.50 28.50
CA TYR A 456 1.90 19.64 27.64
C TYR A 456 1.93 18.17 28.07
N ALA A 457 0.87 17.47 27.72
CA ALA A 457 0.85 16.03 27.68
C ALA A 457 1.08 15.55 26.23
N CYS A 458 1.93 14.57 26.05
CA CYS A 458 2.07 13.86 24.79
C CYS A 458 1.45 12.46 24.84
N LEU A 459 1.21 11.90 23.67
CA LEU A 459 0.58 10.59 23.48
C LEU A 459 1.52 9.70 22.68
N LEU A 460 1.79 8.50 23.20
CA LEU A 460 2.44 7.42 22.47
C LEU A 460 1.37 6.62 21.73
N ARG A 461 1.54 6.46 20.43
CA ARG A 461 0.73 5.61 19.58
C ARG A 461 1.61 4.53 18.99
N ALA A 462 1.26 3.25 19.16
CA ALA A 462 1.86 2.13 18.48
C ALA A 462 0.78 1.15 18.05
N VAL A 463 0.83 0.68 16.80
CA VAL A 463 -0.18 -0.21 16.25
C VAL A 463 0.44 -1.38 15.50
N THR A 464 -0.26 -2.51 15.54
CA THR A 464 -0.04 -3.68 14.70
C THR A 464 -1.13 -3.73 13.63
N THR A 465 -0.76 -4.04 12.42
CA THR A 465 -1.69 -4.12 11.29
C THR A 465 -1.11 -4.97 10.16
N THR A 466 -1.97 -5.55 9.33
CA THR A 466 -1.57 -6.27 8.12
C THR A 466 -1.71 -5.41 6.86
N ASP A 467 -2.69 -4.53 6.81
CA ASP A 467 -3.10 -3.83 5.58
C ASP A 467 -3.39 -2.33 5.77
N PHE A 468 -3.23 -1.81 6.99
CA PHE A 468 -3.59 -0.44 7.41
C PHE A 468 -5.09 -0.08 7.28
N MET A 469 -5.93 -1.02 6.85
CA MET A 469 -7.40 -0.84 6.88
C MET A 469 -7.93 -1.06 8.29
N THR A 470 -7.43 -2.09 8.95
CA THR A 470 -7.68 -2.37 10.37
C THR A 470 -6.36 -2.32 11.13
N ALA A 471 -6.39 -1.91 12.39
CA ALA A 471 -5.21 -1.89 13.25
C ALA A 471 -5.60 -2.08 14.72
N GLU A 472 -4.75 -2.77 15.45
CA GLU A 472 -4.87 -2.94 16.89
C GLU A 472 -3.76 -2.16 17.60
N ALA A 473 -4.02 -1.69 18.83
CA ALA A 473 -2.97 -1.10 19.63
C ALA A 473 -1.92 -2.16 19.95
N ALA A 474 -0.65 -1.84 19.75
CA ALA A 474 0.44 -2.76 20.03
C ALA A 474 0.58 -3.00 21.53
N GLU A 475 0.68 -4.24 21.97
CA GLU A 475 0.92 -4.59 23.37
C GLU A 475 2.40 -4.39 23.72
N LEU A 476 2.76 -3.17 24.13
CA LEU A 476 4.10 -2.86 24.58
C LEU A 476 4.28 -3.17 26.05
N PRO A 477 5.43 -3.72 26.49
CA PRO A 477 5.72 -3.93 27.91
C PRO A 477 5.70 -2.63 28.69
N TRP A 478 5.08 -2.63 29.88
CA TRP A 478 5.08 -1.47 30.78
C TRP A 478 6.48 -0.96 31.14
N SER A 479 7.47 -1.86 31.18
CA SER A 479 8.88 -1.49 31.37
C SER A 479 9.41 -0.60 30.24
N LEU A 480 9.02 -0.88 28.99
CA LEU A 480 9.38 -0.05 27.83
C LEU A 480 8.63 1.29 27.88
N ILE A 481 7.32 1.27 28.09
CA ILE A 481 6.51 2.49 28.23
C ILE A 481 7.04 3.36 29.36
N GLY A 482 7.35 2.78 30.52
CA GLY A 482 7.92 3.49 31.66
C GLY A 482 9.29 4.10 31.36
N LYS A 483 10.16 3.38 30.65
CA LYS A 483 11.46 3.91 30.20
C LYS A 483 11.30 5.09 29.23
N VAL A 484 10.44 4.96 28.24
CA VAL A 484 10.13 6.03 27.27
C VAL A 484 9.56 7.26 28.00
N THR A 485 8.59 7.05 28.89
CA THR A 485 7.99 8.11 29.70
C THR A 485 9.03 8.87 30.52
N ASN A 486 9.88 8.15 31.25
CA ASN A 486 10.93 8.76 32.06
C ASN A 486 11.90 9.59 31.20
N ARG A 487 12.29 9.07 30.03
CA ARG A 487 13.17 9.80 29.14
C ARG A 487 12.51 11.05 28.56
N ILE A 488 11.27 10.95 28.07
CA ILE A 488 10.56 12.11 27.51
C ILE A 488 10.42 13.21 28.55
N VAL A 489 9.94 12.89 29.75
CA VAL A 489 9.71 13.88 30.81
C VAL A 489 11.01 14.55 31.28
N ASN A 490 12.13 13.82 31.31
CA ASN A 490 13.42 14.36 31.74
C ASN A 490 14.20 15.09 30.64
N GLU A 491 14.08 14.65 29.39
CA GLU A 491 14.90 15.15 28.26
C GLU A 491 14.17 16.22 27.42
N VAL A 492 12.82 16.23 27.41
CA VAL A 492 12.01 17.15 26.59
C VAL A 492 11.30 18.17 27.47
N LYS A 493 11.92 19.34 27.64
CA LYS A 493 11.34 20.44 28.42
C LYS A 493 10.04 20.92 27.76
N GLY A 494 8.95 21.01 28.53
CA GLY A 494 7.62 21.40 28.06
C GLY A 494 6.66 20.22 27.92
N ILE A 495 7.10 18.98 28.22
CA ILE A 495 6.24 17.79 28.35
C ILE A 495 6.37 17.24 29.77
N SER A 496 5.27 17.23 30.51
CA SER A 496 5.21 16.74 31.91
C SER A 496 4.38 15.47 32.07
N ARG A 497 3.70 14.99 31.00
CA ARG A 497 2.82 13.82 31.05
C ARG A 497 2.84 13.04 29.73
N VAL A 498 2.77 11.72 29.85
CA VAL A 498 2.74 10.81 28.72
C VAL A 498 1.53 9.89 28.82
N PHE A 499 0.75 9.78 27.74
CA PHE A 499 -0.36 8.85 27.57
C PHE A 499 0.03 7.73 26.62
N TYR A 500 -0.69 6.61 26.67
CA TYR A 500 -0.62 5.53 25.67
C TYR A 500 -2.01 5.30 25.09
N ASP A 501 -2.15 5.36 23.75
CA ASP A 501 -3.43 5.15 23.08
C ASP A 501 -3.64 3.65 22.80
N CYS A 502 -4.66 3.09 23.45
CA CYS A 502 -5.07 1.69 23.36
C CYS A 502 -6.21 1.46 22.35
N THR A 503 -6.60 2.47 21.56
CA THR A 503 -7.76 2.38 20.68
C THR A 503 -7.41 1.69 19.37
N GLY A 504 -8.21 0.72 18.93
CA GLY A 504 -8.07 0.07 17.62
C GLY A 504 -8.67 0.90 16.47
N LYS A 505 -8.35 0.53 15.25
CA LYS A 505 -8.98 1.03 14.02
C LYS A 505 -9.78 -0.10 13.36
N PRO A 506 -11.11 0.00 13.19
CA PRO A 506 -11.97 1.03 13.77
C PRO A 506 -12.12 0.90 15.29
N PRO A 507 -12.70 1.87 16.03
CA PRO A 507 -13.35 3.10 15.54
C PRO A 507 -12.39 4.28 15.31
N ALA A 508 -11.18 4.25 15.90
CA ALA A 508 -10.21 5.32 15.68
C ALA A 508 -9.50 5.19 14.32
N THR A 509 -8.72 6.22 13.99
CA THR A 509 -7.73 6.18 12.90
C THR A 509 -6.35 5.82 13.48
N ILE A 510 -5.34 5.58 12.63
CA ILE A 510 -3.97 5.38 13.12
C ILE A 510 -3.36 6.72 13.53
N GLU A 511 -3.36 7.71 12.64
CA GLU A 511 -2.98 9.10 12.96
C GLU A 511 -4.10 9.79 13.77
N LEU A 512 -3.79 10.84 14.50
CA LEU A 512 -4.78 11.52 15.38
C LEU A 512 -5.59 12.61 14.64
N GLU A 513 -5.00 13.18 13.60
CA GLU A 513 -5.64 14.20 12.73
C GLU A 513 -5.54 13.85 11.24
#